data_9ca1405807170d6384ff15f1392324d4
#
_entry.id   9ca1405807170d6384ff15f1392324d4
#
_cell.length_a   1.000
_cell.length_b   1.000
_cell.length_c   1.000
_cell.angle_alpha   90.00
_cell.angle_beta   90.00
_cell.angle_gamma   90.00
#
_symmetry.space_group_name_H-M   'P 1'
#
loop_
_entity.id
_entity.type
_entity.pdbx_description
1 polymer ?
#
loop_
_entity_poly.entity_id
_entity_poly.type
_entity_poly.pdbx_seq_one_letter_code
_entity_poly.pdbx_strand_id
1 'polypeptide(L)'
;MQRFGVPMGFGGPHAAFFATTDKYKRKIPGRIVGQSVDAQGNKALRLALQTREQHIRRDKATSNICTAQALLANMAGFYAAYHGAEGLKNIATRILTYREILKKGLTWLGIEVDDTEGFDTIRFKSFLVVEGFNVRYEDDHTLITLDELTTLEEIQTLINSQQDLVNKNDTIDHIVEAVGRYKWKYVPERTKPWLRQDVFNKYQSETNMMRYINELVSKDFSLVNGCLLYTSDAADD
;
A
#
# COMPACT_ATOMS: atom_id res chain seq x y z
N MET A 1 -1.38 4.59 -2.05
CA MET A 1 -1.52 3.15 -1.74
C MET A 1 -0.25 2.34 -2.00
N GLN A 2 0.89 2.99 -2.25
CA GLN A 2 2.16 2.30 -2.53
C GLN A 2 2.59 1.37 -1.39
N ARG A 3 2.33 1.76 -0.13
CA ARG A 3 2.59 0.93 1.06
C ARG A 3 1.64 -0.25 1.25
N PHE A 4 0.82 -0.57 0.24
CA PHE A 4 -0.06 -1.74 0.20
C PHE A 4 0.42 -2.76 -0.83
N GLY A 5 1.70 -3.14 -0.76
CA GLY A 5 2.30 -4.19 -1.56
C GLY A 5 2.61 -3.82 -3.01
N VAL A 6 2.47 -2.54 -3.40
CA VAL A 6 2.84 -2.09 -4.74
C VAL A 6 4.34 -1.82 -4.77
N PRO A 7 5.13 -2.52 -5.60
CA PRO A 7 6.59 -2.38 -5.62
C PRO A 7 7.04 -1.00 -6.08
N MET A 8 8.17 -0.54 -5.55
CA MET A 8 8.76 0.77 -5.87
C MET A 8 9.51 0.81 -7.20
N GLY A 9 9.71 -0.32 -7.87
CA GLY A 9 10.41 -0.41 -9.15
C GLY A 9 9.69 0.33 -10.29
N PHE A 10 10.39 0.55 -11.39
CA PHE A 10 9.85 1.13 -12.62
C PHE A 10 9.11 2.47 -12.44
N GLY A 11 9.68 3.37 -11.63
CA GLY A 11 9.11 4.68 -11.35
C GLY A 11 8.08 4.70 -10.22
N GLY A 12 7.88 3.59 -9.50
CA GLY A 12 7.01 3.53 -8.35
C GLY A 12 5.53 3.74 -8.66
N PRO A 13 4.89 2.81 -9.39
CA PRO A 13 3.48 2.95 -9.74
C PRO A 13 2.60 2.99 -8.49
N HIS A 14 1.51 3.75 -8.52
CA HIS A 14 0.60 3.94 -7.40
C HIS A 14 -0.80 3.42 -7.67
N ALA A 15 -1.37 2.68 -6.73
CA ALA A 15 -2.81 2.62 -6.55
C ALA A 15 -3.22 3.80 -5.66
N ALA A 16 -4.11 4.65 -6.13
CA ALA A 16 -4.67 5.74 -5.35
C ALA A 16 -5.96 5.32 -4.66
N PHE A 17 -6.43 6.12 -3.72
CA PHE A 17 -7.79 6.02 -3.18
C PHE A 17 -8.51 7.35 -3.38
N PHE A 18 -9.83 7.28 -3.44
CA PHE A 18 -10.68 8.44 -3.55
C PHE A 18 -11.77 8.38 -2.47
N ALA A 19 -11.88 9.43 -1.70
CA ALA A 19 -12.90 9.55 -0.67
C ALA A 19 -13.68 10.84 -0.86
N THR A 20 -15.01 10.75 -0.77
CA THR A 20 -15.90 11.92 -0.89
C THR A 20 -17.18 11.71 -0.08
N THR A 21 -17.93 12.78 0.13
CA THR A 21 -19.25 12.69 0.73
C THR A 21 -20.31 12.25 -0.28
N ASP A 22 -21.42 11.69 0.18
CA ASP A 22 -22.53 11.23 -0.67
C ASP A 22 -23.06 12.30 -1.61
N LYS A 23 -22.99 13.56 -1.21
CA LYS A 23 -23.38 14.73 -2.03
C LYS A 23 -22.68 14.74 -3.41
N TYR A 24 -21.44 14.27 -3.48
CA TYR A 24 -20.64 14.32 -4.70
C TYR A 24 -20.59 13.00 -5.48
N LYS A 25 -21.27 11.94 -5.05
CA LYS A 25 -21.25 10.63 -5.72
C LYS A 25 -21.55 10.66 -7.21
N ARG A 26 -22.35 11.63 -7.69
CA ARG A 26 -22.66 11.80 -9.11
C ARG A 26 -21.56 12.56 -9.90
N LYS A 27 -20.60 13.16 -9.20
CA LYS A 27 -19.53 13.98 -9.80
C LYS A 27 -18.17 13.28 -9.77
N ILE A 28 -18.03 12.16 -9.05
CA ILE A 28 -16.77 11.43 -9.00
C ILE A 28 -16.43 10.83 -10.35
N PRO A 29 -15.16 10.78 -10.76
CA PRO A 29 -14.72 10.03 -11.92
C PRO A 29 -14.87 8.53 -11.69
N GLY A 30 -14.89 7.76 -12.77
CA GLY A 30 -14.93 6.30 -12.69
C GLY A 30 -16.33 5.72 -12.60
N ARG A 31 -16.35 4.40 -12.58
CA ARG A 31 -17.57 3.60 -12.50
C ARG A 31 -17.84 3.24 -11.04
N ILE A 32 -19.12 3.25 -10.69
CA ILE A 32 -19.57 2.76 -9.39
C ILE A 32 -20.24 1.43 -9.62
N VAL A 33 -19.77 0.41 -8.93
CA VAL A 33 -20.40 -0.91 -8.90
C VAL A 33 -21.26 -1.01 -7.65
N GLY A 34 -22.53 -1.29 -7.81
CA GLY A 34 -23.49 -1.50 -6.73
C GLY A 34 -23.85 -2.98 -6.58
N GLN A 35 -24.19 -3.36 -5.36
CA GLN A 35 -24.76 -4.69 -5.10
C GLN A 35 -26.26 -4.67 -5.36
N SER A 36 -26.74 -5.64 -6.12
CA SER A 36 -28.14 -5.92 -6.41
C SER A 36 -28.44 -7.38 -6.13
N VAL A 37 -29.55 -7.87 -6.61
CA VAL A 37 -29.89 -9.31 -6.63
C VAL A 37 -30.23 -9.73 -8.05
N ASP A 38 -29.91 -10.99 -8.39
CA ASP A 38 -30.29 -11.62 -9.65
C ASP A 38 -31.73 -12.10 -9.61
N ALA A 39 -32.20 -12.72 -10.71
CA ALA A 39 -33.55 -13.25 -10.82
C ALA A 39 -33.86 -14.39 -9.83
N GLN A 40 -32.82 -15.04 -9.30
CA GLN A 40 -32.92 -16.11 -8.32
C GLN A 40 -32.78 -15.60 -6.88
N GLY A 41 -32.58 -14.29 -6.67
CA GLY A 41 -32.41 -13.68 -5.36
C GLY A 41 -30.96 -13.70 -4.82
N ASN A 42 -29.99 -14.14 -5.60
CA ASN A 42 -28.59 -14.15 -5.20
C ASN A 42 -27.99 -12.75 -5.33
N LYS A 43 -26.93 -12.49 -4.57
CA LYS A 43 -26.16 -11.23 -4.67
C LYS A 43 -25.53 -11.11 -6.06
N ALA A 44 -25.80 -10.02 -6.74
CA ALA A 44 -25.25 -9.71 -8.05
C ALA A 44 -24.66 -8.31 -8.06
N LEU A 45 -23.55 -8.13 -8.78
CA LEU A 45 -22.92 -6.83 -8.98
C LEU A 45 -23.41 -6.22 -10.28
N ARG A 46 -23.64 -4.91 -10.27
CA ARG A 46 -24.00 -4.17 -11.46
C ARG A 46 -23.45 -2.76 -11.44
N LEU A 47 -23.28 -2.17 -12.61
CA LEU A 47 -22.95 -0.76 -12.72
C LEU A 47 -24.09 0.11 -12.18
N ALA A 48 -23.76 1.06 -11.33
CA ALA A 48 -24.68 2.06 -10.79
C ALA A 48 -24.34 3.45 -11.33
N LEU A 49 -25.34 4.30 -11.49
CA LEU A 49 -25.19 5.69 -11.98
C LEU A 49 -24.54 5.78 -13.39
N GLN A 50 -24.89 4.89 -14.28
CA GLN A 50 -24.30 4.73 -15.62
C GLN A 50 -24.45 5.96 -16.56
N THR A 51 -25.38 6.88 -16.28
CA THR A 51 -25.65 8.06 -17.12
C THR A 51 -24.46 9.03 -17.25
N ARG A 52 -23.32 8.75 -16.62
CA ARG A 52 -22.09 9.56 -16.70
C ARG A 52 -21.14 9.11 -17.80
N GLU A 53 -21.37 7.95 -18.36
CA GLU A 53 -20.49 7.31 -19.32
C GLU A 53 -20.44 8.08 -20.65
N GLN A 54 -19.28 8.07 -21.29
CA GLN A 54 -19.03 8.79 -22.55
C GLN A 54 -19.92 8.32 -23.69
N HIS A 55 -20.22 7.02 -23.77
CA HIS A 55 -21.11 6.46 -24.79
C HIS A 55 -22.58 6.92 -24.64
N ILE A 56 -22.95 7.42 -23.45
CA ILE A 56 -24.29 7.97 -23.18
C ILE A 56 -24.31 9.50 -23.30
N ARG A 57 -23.37 10.17 -22.64
CA ARG A 57 -23.36 11.64 -22.54
C ARG A 57 -22.45 12.34 -23.53
N ARG A 58 -21.63 11.62 -24.27
CA ARG A 58 -20.68 12.13 -25.26
C ARG A 58 -19.75 13.19 -24.62
N ASP A 59 -19.72 14.40 -25.15
CA ASP A 59 -18.93 15.55 -24.69
C ASP A 59 -19.27 16.02 -23.26
N LYS A 60 -20.47 15.72 -22.77
CA LYS A 60 -20.94 16.04 -21.43
C LYS A 60 -20.65 14.94 -20.40
N ALA A 61 -19.89 13.93 -20.76
CA ALA A 61 -19.51 12.88 -19.82
C ALA A 61 -18.61 13.42 -18.71
N THR A 62 -18.88 13.00 -17.47
CA THR A 62 -18.05 13.35 -16.31
C THR A 62 -17.02 12.27 -15.99
N SER A 63 -17.00 11.18 -16.73
CA SER A 63 -16.15 10.03 -16.52
C SER A 63 -15.47 9.63 -17.83
N ASN A 64 -14.19 9.92 -17.90
CA ASN A 64 -13.31 9.51 -18.98
C ASN A 64 -12.16 8.71 -18.38
N ILE A 65 -12.30 7.39 -18.31
CA ILE A 65 -11.23 6.52 -17.84
C ILE A 65 -10.59 5.86 -19.04
N CYS A 66 -9.35 6.25 -19.30
CA CYS A 66 -8.54 5.65 -20.35
C CYS A 66 -7.85 4.38 -19.86
N THR A 67 -7.18 4.47 -18.72
CA THR A 67 -6.44 3.34 -18.10
C THR A 67 -6.92 3.14 -16.69
N ALA A 68 -7.35 1.93 -16.38
CA ALA A 68 -7.73 1.56 -15.03
C ALA A 68 -6.50 1.03 -14.26
N GLN A 69 -6.31 1.50 -13.04
CA GLN A 69 -5.32 0.98 -12.10
C GLN A 69 -5.82 -0.33 -11.43
N ALA A 70 -6.43 -1.22 -12.21
CA ALA A 70 -7.09 -2.41 -11.71
C ALA A 70 -6.12 -3.38 -11.04
N LEU A 71 -4.97 -3.65 -11.67
CA LEU A 71 -3.96 -4.53 -11.11
C LEU A 71 -3.45 -4.01 -9.75
N LEU A 72 -3.10 -2.75 -9.68
CA LEU A 72 -2.59 -2.14 -8.45
C LEU A 72 -3.66 -2.08 -7.36
N ALA A 73 -4.91 -1.85 -7.74
CA ALA A 73 -6.04 -1.90 -6.80
C ALA A 73 -6.26 -3.31 -6.26
N ASN A 74 -6.15 -4.34 -7.10
CA ASN A 74 -6.24 -5.73 -6.69
C ASN A 74 -5.09 -6.12 -5.76
N MET A 75 -3.85 -5.73 -6.08
CA MET A 75 -2.69 -5.95 -5.22
C MET A 75 -2.90 -5.32 -3.84
N ALA A 76 -3.34 -4.07 -3.79
CA ALA A 76 -3.64 -3.40 -2.52
C ALA A 76 -4.77 -4.07 -1.73
N GLY A 77 -5.80 -4.57 -2.44
CA GLY A 77 -6.90 -5.34 -1.85
C GLY A 77 -6.44 -6.67 -1.24
N PHE A 78 -5.63 -7.43 -1.97
CA PHE A 78 -5.05 -8.69 -1.49
C PHE A 78 -4.08 -8.47 -0.34
N TYR A 79 -3.26 -7.42 -0.39
CA TYR A 79 -2.38 -7.05 0.70
C TYR A 79 -3.16 -6.77 1.98
N ALA A 80 -4.25 -6.00 1.88
CA ALA A 80 -5.13 -5.74 3.02
C ALA A 80 -5.84 -7.02 3.52
N ALA A 81 -6.24 -7.93 2.62
CA ALA A 81 -6.86 -9.19 2.99
C ALA A 81 -5.89 -10.15 3.69
N TYR A 82 -4.63 -10.17 3.24
CA TYR A 82 -3.58 -11.01 3.82
C TYR A 82 -3.15 -10.53 5.22
N HIS A 83 -2.88 -9.25 5.37
CA HIS A 83 -2.37 -8.68 6.62
C HIS A 83 -3.47 -8.37 7.65
N GLY A 84 -4.69 -8.08 7.19
CA GLY A 84 -5.77 -7.64 8.06
C GLY A 84 -5.46 -6.34 8.81
N ALA A 85 -6.33 -5.96 9.72
CA ALA A 85 -6.19 -4.72 10.48
C ALA A 85 -4.93 -4.69 11.35
N GLU A 86 -4.68 -5.77 12.08
CA GLU A 86 -3.54 -5.86 13.01
C GLU A 86 -2.21 -5.97 12.26
N GLY A 87 -2.15 -6.74 11.17
CA GLY A 87 -0.94 -6.84 10.35
C GLY A 87 -0.54 -5.48 9.76
N LEU A 88 -1.48 -4.73 9.21
CA LEU A 88 -1.23 -3.38 8.69
C LEU A 88 -0.77 -2.41 9.78
N LYS A 89 -1.37 -2.49 10.98
CA LYS A 89 -0.95 -1.70 12.14
C LYS A 89 0.48 -2.04 12.57
N ASN A 90 0.82 -3.34 12.58
CA ASN A 90 2.16 -3.79 12.96
C ASN A 90 3.22 -3.35 11.94
N ILE A 91 2.93 -3.43 10.63
CA ILE A 91 3.80 -2.92 9.56
C ILE A 91 4.05 -1.43 9.75
N ALA A 92 3.00 -0.63 9.89
CA ALA A 92 3.12 0.81 10.08
C ALA A 92 3.92 1.16 11.34
N THR A 93 3.67 0.48 12.46
CA THR A 93 4.39 0.69 13.71
C THR A 93 5.88 0.32 13.57
N ARG A 94 6.22 -0.75 12.85
CA ARG A 94 7.61 -1.16 12.61
C ARG A 94 8.35 -0.11 11.79
N ILE A 95 7.77 0.38 10.70
CA ILE A 95 8.36 1.44 9.88
C ILE A 95 8.66 2.68 10.72
N LEU A 96 7.70 3.12 11.51
CA LEU A 96 7.87 4.26 12.42
C LEU A 96 8.95 4.03 13.48
N THR A 97 8.98 2.82 14.05
CA THR A 97 10.02 2.45 15.04
C THR A 97 11.40 2.52 14.41
N TYR A 98 11.58 1.97 13.22
CA TYR A 98 12.85 1.99 12.50
C TYR A 98 13.26 3.40 12.08
N ARG A 99 12.29 4.22 11.64
CA ARG A 99 12.56 5.63 11.39
C ARG A 99 13.06 6.36 12.63
N GLU A 100 12.47 6.10 13.78
CA GLU A 100 12.89 6.73 15.04
C GLU A 100 14.27 6.23 15.51
N ILE A 101 14.58 4.95 15.32
CA ILE A 101 15.90 4.39 15.60
C ILE A 101 16.95 5.07 14.71
N LEU A 102 16.71 5.17 13.41
CA LEU A 102 17.61 5.84 12.47
C LEU A 102 17.80 7.31 12.86
N LYS A 103 16.71 8.04 13.16
CA LYS A 103 16.76 9.42 13.60
C LYS A 103 17.64 9.60 14.84
N LYS A 104 17.41 8.79 15.87
CA LYS A 104 18.19 8.85 17.10
C LYS A 104 19.65 8.46 16.88
N GLY A 105 19.91 7.45 16.03
CA GLY A 105 21.26 7.04 15.67
C GLY A 105 22.05 8.18 15.00
N LEU A 106 21.46 8.80 13.98
CA LEU A 106 22.07 9.95 13.30
C LEU A 106 22.31 11.15 14.27
N THR A 107 21.29 11.46 15.08
CA THR A 107 21.42 12.55 16.08
C THR A 107 22.50 12.24 17.12
N TRP A 108 22.62 10.99 17.57
CA TRP A 108 23.67 10.57 18.49
C TRP A 108 25.07 10.71 17.88
N LEU A 109 25.20 10.52 16.57
CA LEU A 109 26.45 10.82 15.84
C LEU A 109 26.72 12.33 15.67
N GLY A 110 25.78 13.19 16.03
CA GLY A 110 25.88 14.63 15.88
C GLY A 110 25.45 15.14 14.51
N ILE A 111 24.78 14.32 13.72
CA ILE A 111 24.23 14.71 12.42
C ILE A 111 22.93 15.49 12.65
N GLU A 112 22.80 16.63 11.97
CA GLU A 112 21.58 17.44 11.99
C GLU A 112 20.46 16.74 11.21
N VAL A 113 19.41 16.32 11.92
CA VAL A 113 18.25 15.68 11.35
C VAL A 113 17.07 16.63 11.39
N ASP A 114 16.39 16.80 10.27
CA ASP A 114 15.16 17.58 10.24
C ASP A 114 14.12 16.95 11.16
N ASP A 115 13.68 17.69 12.15
CA ASP A 115 12.68 17.21 13.12
C ASP A 115 11.24 17.31 12.60
N THR A 116 11.09 17.20 11.29
CA THR A 116 9.76 17.12 10.69
C THR A 116 9.14 15.77 10.96
N GLU A 117 7.89 15.80 11.36
CA GLU A 117 7.12 14.57 11.52
C GLU A 117 6.88 13.93 10.16
N GLY A 118 7.26 12.68 10.04
CA GLY A 118 7.06 11.89 8.84
C GLY A 118 6.69 10.45 9.20
N PHE A 119 6.12 9.73 8.24
CA PHE A 119 5.77 8.34 8.45
C PHE A 119 6.97 7.41 8.23
N ASP A 120 7.62 7.52 7.08
CA ASP A 120 8.62 6.57 6.59
C ASP A 120 9.90 7.24 6.11
N THR A 121 9.88 8.53 5.90
CA THR A 121 10.99 9.27 5.33
C THR A 121 11.70 10.11 6.40
N ILE A 122 13.02 10.09 6.38
CA ILE A 122 13.89 10.92 7.19
C ILE A 122 14.75 11.78 6.28
N ARG A 123 14.93 13.05 6.63
CA ARG A 123 15.81 14.01 5.95
C ARG A 123 16.87 14.50 6.93
N PHE A 124 18.11 14.51 6.51
CA PHE A 124 19.22 14.93 7.35
C PHE A 124 20.33 15.55 6.51
N LYS A 125 21.13 16.40 7.17
CA LYS A 125 22.21 17.16 6.55
C LYS A 125 23.49 16.35 6.51
N SER A 126 23.69 15.61 5.45
CA SER A 126 24.91 14.88 5.12
C SER A 126 24.80 14.32 3.72
N PHE A 127 25.94 14.13 3.06
CA PHE A 127 26.02 13.33 1.85
C PHE A 127 26.39 11.90 2.25
N LEU A 128 25.38 11.06 2.35
CA LEU A 128 25.55 9.65 2.62
C LEU A 128 25.71 8.88 1.31
N VAL A 129 26.89 8.37 1.05
CA VAL A 129 27.07 7.38 -0.01
C VAL A 129 27.25 6.01 0.64
N VAL A 130 26.22 5.18 0.55
CA VAL A 130 26.26 3.80 1.05
C VAL A 130 26.10 2.87 -0.14
N GLU A 131 27.09 2.05 -0.38
CA GLU A 131 27.02 1.08 -1.46
C GLU A 131 25.85 0.09 -1.21
N GLY A 132 25.08 -0.18 -2.28
CA GLY A 132 23.90 -1.05 -2.21
C GLY A 132 22.60 -0.38 -1.76
N PHE A 133 22.62 0.90 -1.41
CA PHE A 133 21.42 1.67 -1.02
C PHE A 133 21.10 2.77 -2.03
N ASN A 134 19.84 2.83 -2.46
CA ASN A 134 19.32 3.94 -3.24
C ASN A 134 18.78 5.01 -2.28
N VAL A 135 19.45 6.15 -2.21
CA VAL A 135 19.05 7.29 -1.41
C VAL A 135 18.79 8.51 -2.29
N ARG A 136 17.95 9.43 -1.84
CA ARG A 136 17.68 10.66 -2.55
C ARG A 136 18.55 11.79 -1.99
N TYR A 137 19.12 12.59 -2.88
CA TYR A 137 19.86 13.79 -2.53
C TYR A 137 19.08 15.04 -2.91
N GLU A 138 19.01 15.99 -2.01
CA GLU A 138 18.45 17.33 -2.21
C GLU A 138 19.40 18.36 -1.59
N ASP A 139 20.04 19.15 -2.42
CA ASP A 139 21.05 20.14 -2.02
C ASP A 139 22.14 19.52 -1.12
N ASP A 140 22.21 19.91 0.16
CA ASP A 140 23.14 19.40 1.15
C ASP A 140 22.53 18.32 2.08
N HIS A 141 21.37 17.79 1.70
CA HIS A 141 20.64 16.81 2.49
C HIS A 141 20.53 15.45 1.79
N THR A 142 20.48 14.42 2.59
CA THR A 142 20.12 13.06 2.20
C THR A 142 18.74 12.72 2.73
N LEU A 143 17.92 12.09 1.90
CA LEU A 143 16.61 11.57 2.27
C LEU A 143 16.61 10.05 2.15
N ILE A 144 16.17 9.38 3.19
CA ILE A 144 16.02 7.93 3.25
C ILE A 144 14.55 7.62 3.51
N THR A 145 14.00 6.74 2.70
CA THR A 145 12.61 6.25 2.86
C THR A 145 12.64 4.78 3.21
N LEU A 146 12.08 4.45 4.37
CA LEU A 146 11.97 3.08 4.88
C LEU A 146 10.66 2.44 4.41
N ASP A 147 10.65 1.13 4.34
CA ASP A 147 9.47 0.36 3.95
C ASP A 147 9.25 -0.90 4.81
N GLU A 148 8.29 -1.71 4.43
CA GLU A 148 7.96 -2.95 5.12
C GLU A 148 9.02 -4.05 4.99
N LEU A 149 9.96 -3.93 4.07
CA LEU A 149 11.08 -4.85 3.89
C LEU A 149 12.33 -4.43 4.65
N THR A 150 12.40 -3.17 5.05
CA THR A 150 13.54 -2.62 5.81
C THR A 150 13.81 -3.46 7.06
N THR A 151 15.07 -3.83 7.25
CA THR A 151 15.56 -4.61 8.38
C THR A 151 16.33 -3.74 9.38
N LEU A 152 16.49 -4.27 10.60
CA LEU A 152 17.30 -3.60 11.62
C LEU A 152 18.79 -3.58 11.24
N GLU A 153 19.26 -4.61 10.52
CA GLU A 153 20.63 -4.71 10.01
C GLU A 153 20.93 -3.61 8.98
N GLU A 154 19.97 -3.30 8.10
CA GLU A 154 20.09 -2.18 7.16
C GLU A 154 20.14 -0.83 7.89
N ILE A 155 19.33 -0.64 8.92
CA ILE A 155 19.39 0.57 9.77
C ILE A 155 20.76 0.68 10.45
N GLN A 156 21.29 -0.42 10.99
CA GLN A 156 22.62 -0.47 11.57
C GLN A 156 23.70 -0.08 10.54
N THR A 157 23.61 -0.64 9.32
CA THR A 157 24.54 -0.35 8.23
C THR A 157 24.52 1.14 7.86
N LEU A 158 23.32 1.71 7.74
CA LEU A 158 23.14 3.15 7.45
C LEU A 158 23.73 4.04 8.55
N ILE A 159 23.60 3.68 9.82
CA ILE A 159 24.19 4.42 10.94
C ILE A 159 25.72 4.24 10.95
N ASN A 160 26.21 3.02 10.77
CA ASN A 160 27.63 2.71 10.78
C ASN A 160 28.38 3.44 9.65
N SER A 161 27.79 3.56 8.47
CA SER A 161 28.39 4.30 7.36
C SER A 161 28.65 5.78 7.69
N GLN A 162 27.98 6.32 8.70
CA GLN A 162 28.22 7.67 9.20
C GLN A 162 29.19 7.69 10.37
N GLN A 163 29.45 6.56 11.04
CA GLN A 163 30.41 6.49 12.17
C GLN A 163 31.82 6.80 11.74
N ASP A 164 32.21 6.33 10.56
CA ASP A 164 33.56 6.59 9.99
C ASP A 164 33.82 8.10 9.82
N LEU A 165 32.78 8.90 9.63
CA LEU A 165 32.85 10.36 9.56
C LEU A 165 32.99 11.02 10.93
N VAL A 166 32.64 10.32 12.03
CA VAL A 166 32.50 10.91 13.37
C VAL A 166 33.40 10.22 14.43
N ASN A 167 34.18 9.20 14.07
CA ASN A 167 35.06 8.43 14.98
C ASN A 167 34.36 7.87 16.23
N LYS A 168 33.14 7.38 16.12
CA LYS A 168 32.43 6.74 17.20
C LYS A 168 32.17 5.26 16.87
N ASN A 169 32.73 4.35 17.64
CA ASN A 169 32.53 2.91 17.52
C ASN A 169 31.58 2.45 18.64
N ASP A 170 30.29 2.37 18.34
CA ASP A 170 29.31 1.82 19.28
C ASP A 170 28.18 1.10 18.54
N THR A 171 27.51 0.18 19.20
CA THR A 171 26.35 -0.52 18.63
C THR A 171 25.08 0.26 18.86
N ILE A 172 24.09 0.10 17.99
CA ILE A 172 22.80 0.77 18.13
C ILE A 172 21.87 0.08 19.16
N ASP A 173 22.32 -0.98 19.82
CA ASP A 173 21.49 -1.76 20.75
C ASP A 173 20.84 -0.91 21.83
N HIS A 174 21.60 0.01 22.42
CA HIS A 174 21.08 0.98 23.41
C HIS A 174 20.03 1.92 22.82
N ILE A 175 20.13 2.28 21.53
CA ILE A 175 19.13 3.09 20.84
C ILE A 175 17.87 2.29 20.58
N VAL A 176 18.02 1.05 20.13
CA VAL A 176 16.90 0.13 19.91
C VAL A 176 16.11 -0.10 21.20
N GLU A 177 16.82 -0.36 22.31
CA GLU A 177 16.20 -0.54 23.61
C GLU A 177 15.48 0.74 24.09
N ALA A 178 16.12 1.90 23.94
CA ALA A 178 15.56 3.19 24.34
C ALA A 178 14.34 3.62 23.52
N VAL A 179 14.26 3.22 22.24
CA VAL A 179 13.10 3.50 21.38
C VAL A 179 11.96 2.55 21.71
N GLY A 180 12.27 1.27 21.91
CA GLY A 180 11.26 0.24 22.08
C GLY A 180 10.23 0.25 20.92
N ARG A 181 8.98 -0.10 21.24
CA ARG A 181 7.89 0.02 20.24
C ARG A 181 7.38 1.46 20.20
N TYR A 182 7.67 2.15 19.10
CA TYR A 182 7.27 3.54 18.93
C TYR A 182 5.75 3.69 18.89
N LYS A 183 5.25 4.67 19.63
CA LYS A 183 3.84 5.09 19.58
C LYS A 183 3.73 6.43 18.87
N TRP A 184 2.84 6.50 17.92
CA TRP A 184 2.56 7.74 17.18
C TRP A 184 2.05 8.83 18.12
N LYS A 185 2.74 9.98 18.16
CA LYS A 185 2.42 11.06 19.10
C LYS A 185 1.35 12.03 18.57
N TYR A 186 1.27 12.17 17.25
CA TYR A 186 0.56 13.28 16.60
C TYR A 186 -0.69 12.85 15.81
N VAL A 187 -0.85 11.60 15.50
CA VAL A 187 -2.06 11.07 14.88
C VAL A 187 -2.89 10.34 15.93
N PRO A 188 -4.14 10.74 16.16
CA PRO A 188 -5.01 10.04 17.10
C PRO A 188 -5.11 8.56 16.74
N GLU A 189 -4.93 7.69 17.73
CA GLU A 189 -5.13 6.27 17.52
C GLU A 189 -6.58 6.03 17.08
N ARG A 190 -6.73 5.18 16.07
CA ARG A 190 -8.07 4.81 15.59
C ARG A 190 -8.83 4.08 16.69
N THR A 191 -9.92 4.67 17.14
CA THR A 191 -10.77 4.12 18.20
C THR A 191 -11.87 3.17 17.68
N LYS A 192 -12.24 3.31 16.40
CA LYS A 192 -13.27 2.46 15.78
C LYS A 192 -12.64 1.26 15.07
N PRO A 193 -13.22 0.06 15.21
CA PRO A 193 -12.81 -1.10 14.46
C PRO A 193 -12.91 -0.85 12.95
N TRP A 194 -11.96 -1.34 12.20
CA TRP A 194 -11.84 -1.23 10.74
C TRP A 194 -11.52 -2.58 10.12
N LEU A 195 -11.66 -2.73 8.81
CA LEU A 195 -11.50 -3.99 8.08
C LEU A 195 -12.27 -5.16 8.74
N ARG A 196 -13.55 -4.89 9.09
CA ARG A 196 -14.39 -5.84 9.84
C ARG A 196 -14.99 -6.95 8.97
N GLN A 197 -14.91 -6.81 7.65
CA GLN A 197 -15.41 -7.80 6.73
C GLN A 197 -14.57 -9.09 6.82
N ASP A 198 -15.22 -10.22 6.69
CA ASP A 198 -14.62 -11.55 6.83
C ASP A 198 -13.38 -11.75 5.95
N VAL A 199 -13.37 -11.16 4.75
CA VAL A 199 -12.26 -11.24 3.80
C VAL A 199 -10.92 -10.78 4.40
N PHE A 200 -10.94 -9.81 5.31
CA PHE A 200 -9.75 -9.29 5.97
C PHE A 200 -9.30 -10.10 7.20
N ASN A 201 -10.03 -11.18 7.52
CA ASN A 201 -9.77 -12.00 8.70
C ASN A 201 -9.59 -13.50 8.38
N LYS A 202 -9.90 -13.93 7.13
CA LYS A 202 -9.88 -15.35 6.74
C LYS A 202 -8.61 -15.77 5.99
N TYR A 203 -7.98 -14.88 5.26
CA TYR A 203 -6.96 -15.22 4.27
C TYR A 203 -5.56 -14.79 4.67
N GLN A 204 -5.23 -14.90 5.96
CA GLN A 204 -3.98 -14.45 6.57
C GLN A 204 -2.86 -15.50 6.55
N SER A 205 -2.98 -16.53 5.72
CA SER A 205 -1.91 -17.49 5.45
C SER A 205 -1.75 -17.69 3.94
N GLU A 206 -0.56 -18.08 3.50
CA GLU A 206 -0.27 -18.32 2.09
C GLU A 206 -1.26 -19.31 1.47
N THR A 207 -1.50 -20.44 2.11
CA THR A 207 -2.43 -21.46 1.63
C THR A 207 -3.86 -20.93 1.49
N ASN A 208 -4.35 -20.18 2.47
CA ASN A 208 -5.70 -19.63 2.42
C ASN A 208 -5.82 -18.53 1.36
N MET A 209 -4.80 -17.70 1.22
CA MET A 209 -4.76 -16.66 0.18
C MET A 209 -4.73 -17.28 -1.22
N MET A 210 -3.90 -18.30 -1.44
CA MET A 210 -3.85 -19.00 -2.73
C MET A 210 -5.19 -19.66 -3.08
N ARG A 211 -5.85 -20.28 -2.12
CA ARG A 211 -7.19 -20.85 -2.32
C ARG A 211 -8.22 -19.77 -2.66
N TYR A 212 -8.16 -18.64 -1.98
CA TYR A 212 -9.05 -17.51 -2.26
C TYR A 212 -8.84 -16.93 -3.65
N ILE A 213 -7.59 -16.73 -4.07
CA ILE A 213 -7.27 -16.28 -5.43
C ILE A 213 -7.82 -17.27 -6.46
N ASN A 214 -7.62 -18.56 -6.25
CA ASN A 214 -8.14 -19.58 -7.15
C ASN A 214 -9.68 -19.60 -7.19
N GLU A 215 -10.34 -19.40 -6.06
CA GLU A 215 -11.81 -19.24 -6.00
C GLU A 215 -12.29 -18.04 -6.83
N LEU A 216 -11.58 -16.92 -6.76
CA LEU A 216 -11.92 -15.73 -7.55
C LEU A 216 -11.68 -15.95 -9.06
N VAL A 217 -10.56 -16.57 -9.42
CA VAL A 217 -10.24 -16.92 -10.81
C VAL A 217 -11.29 -17.86 -11.41
N SER A 218 -11.79 -18.81 -10.61
CA SER A 218 -12.82 -19.75 -11.08
C SER A 218 -14.19 -19.11 -11.38
N LYS A 219 -14.41 -17.86 -10.92
CA LYS A 219 -15.64 -17.09 -11.21
C LYS A 219 -15.56 -16.31 -12.52
N ASP A 220 -14.40 -16.27 -13.15
CA ASP A 220 -14.17 -15.60 -14.42
C ASP A 220 -14.19 -16.61 -15.58
N PHE A 221 -14.49 -16.12 -16.78
CA PHE A 221 -14.43 -16.95 -17.97
C PHE A 221 -12.97 -17.25 -18.33
N SER A 222 -12.65 -18.52 -18.44
CA SER A 222 -11.35 -18.99 -18.88
C SER A 222 -11.49 -20.22 -19.76
N LEU A 223 -10.45 -20.54 -20.52
CA LEU A 223 -10.42 -21.79 -21.31
C LEU A 223 -10.50 -23.07 -20.46
N VAL A 224 -10.23 -22.95 -19.16
CA VAL A 224 -10.29 -24.08 -18.22
C VAL A 224 -11.66 -24.17 -17.55
N ASN A 225 -12.23 -23.03 -17.14
CA ASN A 225 -13.46 -22.97 -16.34
C ASN A 225 -14.70 -22.56 -17.14
N GLY A 226 -14.49 -21.94 -18.31
CA GLY A 226 -15.56 -21.49 -19.18
C GLY A 226 -15.75 -22.43 -20.39
N CYS A 227 -16.87 -23.10 -20.51
CA CYS A 227 -17.19 -23.86 -21.68
C CYS A 227 -17.76 -22.95 -22.79
N LEU A 228 -16.88 -22.21 -23.46
CA LEU A 228 -17.26 -21.34 -24.58
C LEU A 228 -17.87 -22.12 -25.74
N LEU A 229 -17.49 -23.38 -25.91
CA LEU A 229 -18.05 -24.28 -26.95
C LEU A 229 -19.45 -24.77 -26.64
N TYR A 230 -19.87 -24.75 -25.36
CA TYR A 230 -21.21 -25.20 -24.96
C TYR A 230 -22.30 -24.14 -25.11
N THR A 231 -21.89 -22.89 -25.23
CA THR A 231 -22.78 -21.73 -25.29
C THR A 231 -22.75 -21.01 -26.64
N SER A 232 -21.90 -21.43 -27.58
CA SER A 232 -21.90 -20.91 -28.94
C SER A 232 -22.72 -21.83 -29.83
N ASP A 233 -23.81 -21.35 -30.36
CA ASP A 233 -24.61 -22.00 -31.43
C ASP A 233 -23.83 -22.15 -32.76
N ALA A 234 -22.54 -21.87 -32.77
CA ALA A 234 -21.69 -21.95 -33.96
C ALA A 234 -21.44 -23.39 -34.45
N ALA A 235 -21.97 -24.40 -33.78
CA ALA A 235 -21.87 -25.81 -34.21
C ALA A 235 -23.13 -26.35 -34.86
N ASP A 236 -24.22 -25.58 -34.91
CA ASP A 236 -25.54 -26.04 -35.46
C ASP A 236 -25.89 -25.37 -36.79
N ASP A 237 -24.97 -24.62 -37.44
CA ASP A 237 -25.14 -24.12 -38.82
C ASP A 237 -24.34 -24.92 -39.85
#